data_b4c6d27dc56ac50c0c30e0a91fd664e0
#
_entry.id   b4c6d27dc56ac50c0c30e0a91fd664e0
#
_cell.length_a   1.000
_cell.length_b   1.000
_cell.length_c   1.000
_cell.angle_alpha   90.00
_cell.angle_beta   90.00
_cell.angle_gamma   90.00
#
_symmetry.space_group_name_H-M   'P 1'
#
loop_
_entity.id
_entity.type
_entity.pdbx_description
1 polymer ?
#
loop_
_entity_poly.entity_id
_entity_poly.type
_entity_poly.pdbx_seq_one_letter_code
_entity_poly.pdbx_strand_id
1 'polypeptide(L)'
;MLNFDVVVIGAGAAGLFCAGMAGQLGCSVLLIDHAAKVAEKIRISGGGRSNFTNRDAGPANFLSANPHFCRSALARYTPQDFISLVQRHRIPWHEKHKGQLFCDESAEDLIGMLLRECDQGRVTRWQPCGVQAVRRAGEGFEIDTDRGGVRTACVVIATGGLSIPKIGATDFGYRVAKQFGHRLIETRPALVPLTFDAAAWAPFAALAGLSLPVGIHSGDGDFLEDLLFTHRGLSGPAVLQISSFWKQVKFPFTWKNK
;
A
#
# COMPACT_ATOMS: atom_id res chain seq x y z
N MET A 1 -17.90 -15.92 23.17
CA MET A 1 -17.13 -14.87 22.49
C MET A 1 -15.65 -15.24 22.62
N LEU A 2 -14.89 -15.26 21.52
CA LEU A 2 -13.47 -15.58 21.54
C LEU A 2 -12.68 -14.34 22.01
N ASN A 3 -11.55 -14.58 22.69
CA ASN A 3 -10.68 -13.51 23.17
C ASN A 3 -9.29 -13.60 22.52
N PHE A 4 -8.75 -12.45 22.13
CA PHE A 4 -7.41 -12.29 21.59
C PHE A 4 -6.74 -11.06 22.20
N ASP A 5 -5.41 -11.05 22.26
CA ASP A 5 -4.66 -9.85 22.67
C ASP A 5 -4.74 -8.78 21.59
N VAL A 6 -4.63 -9.21 20.33
CA VAL A 6 -4.65 -8.31 19.16
C VAL A 6 -5.56 -8.86 18.07
N VAL A 7 -6.42 -8.00 17.53
CA VAL A 7 -7.17 -8.26 16.30
C VAL A 7 -6.65 -7.32 15.20
N VAL A 8 -6.19 -7.88 14.10
CA VAL A 8 -5.74 -7.15 12.91
C VAL A 8 -6.80 -7.28 11.82
N ILE A 9 -7.32 -6.14 11.34
CA ILE A 9 -8.34 -6.10 10.28
C ILE A 9 -7.68 -5.67 8.98
N GLY A 10 -7.67 -6.57 7.99
CA GLY A 10 -7.03 -6.44 6.70
C GLY A 10 -5.77 -7.30 6.57
N ALA A 11 -5.78 -8.27 5.66
CA ALA A 11 -4.67 -9.18 5.37
C ALA A 11 -3.88 -8.75 4.11
N GLY A 12 -3.62 -7.46 3.99
CA GLY A 12 -2.65 -6.89 3.07
C GLY A 12 -1.22 -6.95 3.63
N ALA A 13 -0.26 -6.28 2.96
CA ALA A 13 1.13 -6.24 3.40
C ALA A 13 1.30 -5.83 4.88
N ALA A 14 0.67 -4.72 5.27
CA ALA A 14 0.77 -4.19 6.62
C ALA A 14 0.15 -5.13 7.66
N GLY A 15 -1.04 -5.71 7.36
CA GLY A 15 -1.73 -6.58 8.29
C GLY A 15 -1.05 -7.91 8.49
N LEU A 16 -0.61 -8.56 7.41
CA LEU A 16 0.16 -9.81 7.50
C LEU A 16 1.47 -9.61 8.28
N PHE A 17 2.20 -8.55 7.96
CA PHE A 17 3.44 -8.23 8.66
C PHE A 17 3.21 -7.96 10.16
N CYS A 18 2.22 -7.11 10.49
CA CYS A 18 1.86 -6.78 11.86
C CYS A 18 1.42 -8.03 12.65
N ALA A 19 0.54 -8.85 12.06
CA ALA A 19 0.04 -10.05 12.72
C ALA A 19 1.15 -11.08 13.00
N GLY A 20 2.02 -11.33 11.99
CA GLY A 20 3.16 -12.22 12.15
C GLY A 20 4.10 -11.75 13.26
N MET A 21 4.48 -10.48 13.24
CA MET A 21 5.35 -9.89 14.28
C MET A 21 4.72 -9.96 15.68
N ALA A 22 3.46 -9.59 15.84
CA ALA A 22 2.78 -9.65 17.13
C ALA A 22 2.69 -11.07 17.67
N GLY A 23 2.36 -12.04 16.80
CA GLY A 23 2.31 -13.44 17.17
C GLY A 23 3.67 -14.01 17.60
N GLN A 24 4.74 -13.68 16.89
CA GLN A 24 6.10 -14.08 17.25
C GLN A 24 6.59 -13.43 18.55
N LEU A 25 6.03 -12.30 18.95
CA LEU A 25 6.25 -11.67 20.25
C LEU A 25 5.39 -12.28 21.38
N GLY A 26 4.61 -13.31 21.09
CA GLY A 26 3.83 -14.06 22.09
C GLY A 26 2.39 -13.59 22.26
N CYS A 27 1.91 -12.63 21.47
CA CYS A 27 0.50 -12.23 21.51
C CYS A 27 -0.40 -13.30 20.86
N SER A 28 -1.58 -13.53 21.41
CA SER A 28 -2.66 -14.23 20.71
C SER A 28 -3.26 -13.27 19.67
N VAL A 29 -3.15 -13.63 18.38
CA VAL A 29 -3.52 -12.73 17.27
C VAL A 29 -4.61 -13.35 16.40
N LEU A 30 -5.64 -12.56 16.10
CA LEU A 30 -6.61 -12.86 15.06
C LEU A 30 -6.43 -11.89 13.89
N LEU A 31 -6.19 -12.41 12.71
CA LEU A 31 -6.15 -11.65 11.44
C LEU A 31 -7.44 -11.90 10.66
N ILE A 32 -8.15 -10.83 10.30
CA ILE A 32 -9.43 -10.89 9.61
C ILE A 32 -9.32 -10.18 8.26
N ASP A 33 -9.82 -10.82 7.19
CA ASP A 33 -9.98 -10.16 5.90
C ASP A 33 -11.28 -10.61 5.21
N HIS A 34 -11.96 -9.64 4.59
CA HIS A 34 -13.19 -9.91 3.86
C HIS A 34 -12.96 -10.58 2.49
N ALA A 35 -11.78 -10.42 1.92
CA ALA A 35 -11.42 -10.98 0.62
C ALA A 35 -11.18 -12.49 0.69
N ALA A 36 -11.53 -13.22 -0.37
CA ALA A 36 -11.25 -14.64 -0.48
C ALA A 36 -9.74 -14.94 -0.61
N LYS A 37 -8.96 -13.99 -1.13
CA LYS A 37 -7.50 -14.10 -1.25
C LYS A 37 -6.84 -12.93 -0.53
N VAL A 38 -5.82 -13.22 0.27
CA VAL A 38 -5.03 -12.18 0.95
C VAL A 38 -4.11 -11.44 -0.03
N ALA A 39 -3.70 -10.24 0.35
CA ALA A 39 -2.58 -9.51 -0.24
C ALA A 39 -2.73 -9.18 -1.74
N GLU A 40 -3.96 -8.96 -2.24
CA GLU A 40 -4.22 -8.68 -3.66
C GLU A 40 -3.36 -7.54 -4.24
N LYS A 41 -3.08 -6.48 -3.45
CA LYS A 41 -2.19 -5.40 -3.91
C LYS A 41 -0.74 -5.86 -4.10
N ILE A 42 -0.24 -6.76 -3.27
CA ILE A 42 1.10 -7.35 -3.46
C ILE A 42 1.10 -8.14 -4.76
N ARG A 43 0.09 -9.00 -4.96
CA ARG A 43 -0.04 -9.90 -6.12
C ARG A 43 0.02 -9.18 -7.45
N ILE A 44 -0.65 -8.04 -7.58
CA ILE A 44 -0.70 -7.27 -8.84
C ILE A 44 0.42 -6.23 -8.95
N SER A 45 1.16 -5.96 -7.88
CA SER A 45 2.20 -4.93 -7.90
C SER A 45 3.40 -5.35 -8.75
N GLY A 46 4.09 -4.39 -9.33
CA GLY A 46 5.28 -4.63 -10.12
C GLY A 46 5.06 -5.57 -11.32
N GLY A 47 3.84 -5.59 -11.89
CA GLY A 47 3.51 -6.52 -12.97
C GLY A 47 3.49 -7.99 -12.54
N GLY A 48 3.10 -8.28 -11.30
CA GLY A 48 3.05 -9.61 -10.72
C GLY A 48 4.37 -10.08 -10.09
N ARG A 49 5.40 -9.24 -10.07
CA ARG A 49 6.71 -9.52 -9.45
C ARG A 49 6.96 -8.74 -8.17
N SER A 50 6.01 -7.99 -7.71
CA SER A 50 6.06 -7.10 -6.54
C SER A 50 7.30 -6.20 -6.47
N ASN A 51 7.13 -4.91 -6.66
CA ASN A 51 8.14 -3.95 -6.20
C ASN A 51 8.06 -3.88 -4.66
N PHE A 52 8.86 -4.70 -3.98
CA PHE A 52 8.69 -4.93 -2.55
C PHE A 52 9.36 -3.88 -1.67
N THR A 53 10.41 -3.23 -2.16
CA THR A 53 11.03 -2.07 -1.51
C THR A 53 11.88 -1.27 -2.49
N ASN A 54 12.37 -0.13 -2.02
CA ASN A 54 13.46 0.60 -2.66
C ASN A 54 14.62 0.71 -1.66
N ARG A 55 15.83 0.44 -2.11
CA ARG A 55 17.05 0.44 -1.30
C ARG A 55 17.28 1.78 -0.58
N ASP A 56 16.92 2.87 -1.28
CA ASP A 56 17.14 4.24 -0.82
C ASP A 56 15.87 4.88 -0.22
N ALA A 57 14.83 4.07 0.08
CA ALA A 57 13.60 4.59 0.67
C ALA A 57 13.86 5.16 2.07
N GLY A 58 13.48 6.40 2.24
CA GLY A 58 13.63 7.13 3.50
C GLY A 58 12.49 8.15 3.72
N PRO A 59 12.49 8.86 4.84
CA PRO A 59 11.40 9.79 5.18
C PRO A 59 11.10 10.85 4.12
N ALA A 60 12.10 11.26 3.34
CA ALA A 60 11.94 12.26 2.27
C ALA A 60 11.08 11.76 1.09
N ASN A 61 10.91 10.45 0.95
CA ASN A 61 10.10 9.84 -0.10
C ASN A 61 8.61 9.75 0.25
N PHE A 62 8.22 10.15 1.46
CA PHE A 62 6.85 10.09 1.95
C PHE A 62 6.25 11.49 2.06
N LEU A 63 5.33 11.81 1.15
CA LEU A 63 4.68 13.11 1.11
C LEU A 63 3.53 13.16 2.11
N SER A 64 3.57 14.16 3.01
CA SER A 64 2.56 14.36 4.03
C SER A 64 2.58 15.81 4.51
N ALA A 65 1.45 16.30 5.02
CA ALA A 65 1.39 17.57 5.75
C ALA A 65 2.27 17.56 7.03
N ASN A 66 2.58 16.38 7.57
CA ASN A 66 3.56 16.17 8.63
C ASN A 66 4.77 15.38 8.09
N PRO A 67 5.86 16.05 7.68
CA PRO A 67 7.03 15.39 7.10
C PRO A 67 7.79 14.51 8.11
N HIS A 68 7.44 14.60 9.40
CA HIS A 68 8.05 13.78 10.44
C HIS A 68 7.27 12.51 10.78
N PHE A 69 6.06 12.34 10.24
CA PHE A 69 5.14 11.28 10.61
C PHE A 69 5.75 9.88 10.49
N CYS A 70 6.48 9.59 9.41
CA CYS A 70 7.04 8.25 9.16
C CYS A 70 8.46 8.04 9.72
N ARG A 71 9.14 9.07 10.26
CA ARG A 71 10.55 8.99 10.66
C ARG A 71 10.82 7.90 11.68
N SER A 72 10.02 7.82 12.74
CA SER A 72 10.21 6.82 13.80
C SER A 72 10.00 5.39 13.29
N ALA A 73 8.98 5.17 12.43
CA ALA A 73 8.72 3.86 11.86
C ALA A 73 9.87 3.41 10.96
N LEU A 74 10.31 4.27 10.03
CA LEU A 74 11.37 3.96 9.09
C LEU A 74 12.77 3.84 9.74
N ALA A 75 12.98 4.50 10.88
CA ALA A 75 14.21 4.32 11.66
C ALA A 75 14.24 3.00 12.44
N ARG A 76 13.06 2.45 12.82
CA ARG A 76 12.95 1.18 13.54
C ARG A 76 12.90 -0.03 12.64
N TYR A 77 12.45 0.14 11.40
CA TYR A 77 12.38 -0.90 10.40
C TYR A 77 12.72 -0.31 9.03
N THR A 78 13.94 -0.58 8.62
CA THR A 78 14.55 0.00 7.42
C THR A 78 14.28 -0.86 6.19
N PRO A 79 14.49 -0.34 4.97
CA PRO A 79 14.51 -1.18 3.76
C PRO A 79 15.44 -2.37 3.87
N GLN A 80 16.60 -2.22 4.52
CA GLN A 80 17.58 -3.29 4.71
C GLN A 80 17.06 -4.40 5.63
N ASP A 81 16.26 -4.07 6.66
CA ASP A 81 15.63 -5.08 7.51
C ASP A 81 14.65 -5.93 6.71
N PHE A 82 13.86 -5.31 5.81
CA PHE A 82 12.95 -6.05 4.94
C PHE A 82 13.70 -6.90 3.90
N ILE A 83 14.78 -6.38 3.31
CA ILE A 83 15.65 -7.15 2.40
C ILE A 83 16.22 -8.37 3.14
N SER A 84 16.68 -8.20 4.38
CA SER A 84 17.18 -9.29 5.21
C SER A 84 16.10 -10.35 5.50
N LEU A 85 14.84 -9.94 5.69
CA LEU A 85 13.72 -10.86 5.83
C LEU A 85 13.50 -11.67 4.54
N VAL A 86 13.48 -11.01 3.38
CA VAL A 86 13.33 -11.67 2.07
C VAL A 86 14.47 -12.68 1.83
N GLN A 87 15.72 -12.32 2.19
CA GLN A 87 16.87 -13.21 2.09
C GLN A 87 16.79 -14.42 3.04
N ARG A 88 16.33 -14.24 4.29
CA ARG A 88 16.11 -15.36 5.23
C ARG A 88 15.14 -16.39 4.66
N HIS A 89 14.15 -15.93 3.91
CA HIS A 89 13.18 -16.80 3.22
C HIS A 89 13.69 -17.32 1.87
N ARG A 90 14.94 -16.99 1.48
CA ARG A 90 15.58 -17.43 0.24
C ARG A 90 14.79 -17.09 -1.03
N ILE A 91 14.10 -15.95 -1.02
CA ILE A 91 13.37 -15.45 -2.17
C ILE A 91 14.37 -14.76 -3.11
N PRO A 92 14.52 -15.20 -4.36
CA PRO A 92 15.37 -14.55 -5.33
C PRO A 92 14.79 -13.22 -5.77
N TRP A 93 15.66 -12.22 -5.92
CA TRP A 93 15.27 -10.87 -6.29
C TRP A 93 16.38 -10.13 -7.04
N HIS A 94 16.01 -9.10 -7.79
CA HIS A 94 16.94 -8.23 -8.50
C HIS A 94 16.59 -6.76 -8.26
N GLU A 95 17.60 -5.90 -8.45
CA GLU A 95 17.42 -4.47 -8.57
C GLU A 95 17.16 -4.11 -10.03
N LYS A 96 16.06 -3.38 -10.29
CA LYS A 96 15.69 -3.00 -11.65
C LYS A 96 16.23 -1.63 -12.05
N HIS A 97 15.85 -0.57 -11.32
CA HIS A 97 16.17 0.80 -11.65
C HIS A 97 16.07 1.67 -10.38
N LYS A 98 17.03 2.55 -10.15
CA LYS A 98 17.02 3.51 -9.02
C LYS A 98 16.67 2.88 -7.68
N GLY A 99 17.31 1.78 -7.34
CA GLY A 99 17.12 1.10 -6.06
C GLY A 99 15.83 0.31 -5.89
N GLN A 100 14.98 0.20 -6.92
CA GLN A 100 13.75 -0.58 -6.87
C GLN A 100 14.03 -2.09 -6.89
N LEU A 101 13.50 -2.84 -5.93
CA LEU A 101 13.72 -4.27 -5.79
C LEU A 101 12.46 -5.07 -6.12
N PHE A 102 12.64 -6.11 -6.95
CA PHE A 102 11.55 -6.97 -7.43
C PHE A 102 11.89 -8.43 -7.18
N CYS A 103 10.87 -9.26 -6.93
CA CYS A 103 11.04 -10.72 -6.98
C CYS A 103 11.37 -11.16 -8.41
N ASP A 104 12.24 -12.16 -8.54
CA ASP A 104 12.61 -12.73 -9.85
C ASP A 104 11.46 -13.51 -10.46
N GLU A 105 10.75 -14.30 -9.67
CA GLU A 105 9.70 -15.22 -10.10
C GLU A 105 8.32 -14.57 -9.98
N SER A 106 7.82 -14.40 -8.76
CA SER A 106 6.43 -14.02 -8.50
C SER A 106 6.24 -13.21 -7.22
N ALA A 107 5.24 -12.35 -7.21
CA ALA A 107 4.74 -11.70 -6.01
C ALA A 107 4.20 -12.71 -4.96
N GLU A 108 3.82 -13.92 -5.40
CA GLU A 108 3.37 -15.00 -4.50
C GLU A 108 4.46 -15.44 -3.52
N ASP A 109 5.74 -15.30 -3.88
CA ASP A 109 6.85 -15.62 -2.99
C ASP A 109 6.83 -14.77 -1.72
N LEU A 110 6.57 -13.45 -1.89
CA LEU A 110 6.42 -12.54 -0.75
C LEU A 110 5.14 -12.80 0.05
N ILE A 111 4.06 -13.10 -0.63
CA ILE A 111 2.80 -13.46 0.04
C ILE A 111 3.01 -14.72 0.87
N GLY A 112 3.63 -15.74 0.29
CA GLY A 112 3.99 -16.97 0.99
C GLY A 112 4.94 -16.74 2.17
N MET A 113 5.90 -15.83 2.03
CA MET A 113 6.78 -15.40 3.13
C MET A 113 5.97 -14.81 4.29
N LEU A 114 5.12 -13.83 4.01
CA LEU A 114 4.32 -13.18 5.05
C LEU A 114 3.35 -14.15 5.74
N LEU A 115 2.80 -15.10 5.00
CA LEU A 115 1.96 -16.16 5.57
C LEU A 115 2.77 -17.09 6.47
N ARG A 116 4.00 -17.47 6.09
CA ARG A 116 4.90 -18.27 6.96
C ARG A 116 5.25 -17.53 8.25
N GLU A 117 5.49 -16.20 8.17
CA GLU A 117 5.72 -15.38 9.37
C GLU A 117 4.49 -15.40 10.30
N CYS A 118 3.28 -15.36 9.74
CA CYS A 118 2.04 -15.53 10.52
C CYS A 118 1.92 -16.92 11.12
N ASP A 119 2.28 -17.98 10.39
CA ASP A 119 2.23 -19.37 10.87
C ASP A 119 3.24 -19.58 12.03
N GLN A 120 4.45 -19.02 11.94
CA GLN A 120 5.44 -19.00 13.02
C GLN A 120 4.91 -18.29 14.27
N GLY A 121 4.18 -17.18 14.07
CA GLY A 121 3.49 -16.46 15.13
C GLY A 121 2.19 -17.10 15.61
N ARG A 122 1.80 -18.26 15.11
CA ARG A 122 0.54 -18.97 15.44
C ARG A 122 -0.70 -18.09 15.26
N VAL A 123 -0.70 -17.21 14.25
CA VAL A 123 -1.80 -16.31 13.98
C VAL A 123 -3.05 -17.07 13.54
N THR A 124 -4.16 -16.85 14.23
CA THR A 124 -5.47 -17.31 13.77
C THR A 124 -5.93 -16.45 12.62
N ARG A 125 -6.33 -17.05 11.49
CA ARG A 125 -6.77 -16.32 10.29
C ARG A 125 -8.23 -16.60 9.97
N TRP A 126 -9.03 -15.54 9.85
CA TRP A 126 -10.41 -15.63 9.39
C TRP A 126 -10.56 -14.95 8.05
N GLN A 127 -10.74 -15.77 7.03
CA GLN A 127 -10.80 -15.33 5.63
C GLN A 127 -11.56 -16.37 4.79
N PRO A 128 -12.52 -16.00 3.96
CA PRO A 128 -13.15 -14.68 3.98
C PRO A 128 -13.96 -14.46 5.27
N CYS A 129 -13.91 -13.24 5.79
CA CYS A 129 -14.69 -12.86 6.96
C CYS A 129 -14.83 -11.33 6.99
N GLY A 130 -16.07 -10.85 6.92
CA GLY A 130 -16.39 -9.43 7.05
C GLY A 130 -16.42 -8.98 8.51
N VAL A 131 -16.10 -7.71 8.73
CA VAL A 131 -16.27 -7.02 10.02
C VAL A 131 -17.42 -6.02 9.88
N GLN A 132 -18.47 -6.19 10.70
CA GLN A 132 -19.64 -5.32 10.68
C GLN A 132 -19.47 -4.11 11.60
N ALA A 133 -18.89 -4.32 12.79
CA ALA A 133 -18.71 -3.26 13.77
C ALA A 133 -17.48 -3.46 14.64
N VAL A 134 -16.90 -2.35 15.06
CA VAL A 134 -15.85 -2.29 16.10
C VAL A 134 -16.36 -1.34 17.17
N ARG A 135 -16.48 -1.79 18.40
CA ARG A 135 -16.98 -0.99 19.53
C ARG A 135 -15.99 -1.00 20.69
N ARG A 136 -15.95 0.08 21.44
CA ARG A 136 -15.27 0.11 22.73
C ARG A 136 -16.04 -0.72 23.76
N ALA A 137 -15.33 -1.57 24.51
CA ALA A 137 -15.91 -2.40 25.56
C ALA A 137 -14.95 -2.47 26.75
N GLY A 138 -15.22 -1.69 27.78
CA GLY A 138 -14.29 -1.50 28.89
C GLY A 138 -12.98 -0.90 28.44
N GLU A 139 -11.88 -1.55 28.81
CA GLU A 139 -10.52 -1.15 28.39
C GLU A 139 -10.13 -1.64 26.99
N GLY A 140 -10.91 -2.55 26.41
CA GLY A 140 -10.66 -3.16 25.10
C GLY A 140 -11.74 -2.85 24.08
N PHE A 141 -11.93 -3.80 23.17
CA PHE A 141 -12.85 -3.69 22.04
C PHE A 141 -13.68 -4.96 21.85
N GLU A 142 -14.89 -4.80 21.37
CA GLU A 142 -15.73 -5.86 20.79
C GLU A 142 -15.85 -5.66 19.29
N ILE A 143 -15.70 -6.75 18.55
CA ILE A 143 -15.75 -6.77 17.10
C ILE A 143 -16.80 -7.77 16.67
N ASP A 144 -17.79 -7.30 15.90
CA ASP A 144 -18.79 -8.16 15.28
C ASP A 144 -18.29 -8.59 13.90
N THR A 145 -18.32 -9.88 13.64
CA THR A 145 -17.86 -10.47 12.38
C THR A 145 -18.87 -11.47 11.84
N ASP A 146 -18.71 -11.87 10.58
CA ASP A 146 -19.52 -12.94 9.96
C ASP A 146 -19.41 -14.29 10.69
N ARG A 147 -18.33 -14.46 11.50
CA ARG A 147 -18.08 -15.68 12.27
C ARG A 147 -18.40 -15.54 13.77
N GLY A 148 -19.09 -14.44 14.14
CA GLY A 148 -19.45 -14.15 15.52
C GLY A 148 -18.63 -13.06 16.18
N GLY A 149 -18.90 -12.77 17.43
CA GLY A 149 -18.27 -11.70 18.21
C GLY A 149 -16.90 -12.10 18.78
N VAL A 150 -15.98 -11.15 18.76
CA VAL A 150 -14.61 -11.28 19.27
C VAL A 150 -14.33 -10.14 20.25
N ARG A 151 -13.64 -10.44 21.36
CA ARG A 151 -13.07 -9.42 22.27
C ARG A 151 -11.56 -9.35 22.12
N THR A 152 -11.01 -8.15 22.27
CA THR A 152 -9.57 -7.92 22.20
C THR A 152 -9.14 -6.69 22.99
N ALA A 153 -7.90 -6.68 23.48
CA ALA A 153 -7.28 -5.50 24.09
C ALA A 153 -6.91 -4.46 23.01
N CYS A 154 -6.45 -4.90 21.85
CA CYS A 154 -5.97 -4.02 20.78
C CYS A 154 -6.59 -4.35 19.43
N VAL A 155 -6.97 -3.30 18.67
CA VAL A 155 -7.40 -3.41 17.27
C VAL A 155 -6.41 -2.69 16.37
N VAL A 156 -5.95 -3.37 15.33
CA VAL A 156 -5.12 -2.78 14.28
C VAL A 156 -5.93 -2.69 13.00
N ILE A 157 -6.09 -1.48 12.48
CA ILE A 157 -6.73 -1.23 11.19
C ILE A 157 -5.67 -1.22 10.09
N ALA A 158 -5.63 -2.29 9.30
CA ALA A 158 -4.66 -2.51 8.22
C ALA A 158 -5.34 -2.70 6.85
N THR A 159 -6.54 -2.13 6.68
CA THR A 159 -7.40 -2.32 5.50
C THR A 159 -6.91 -1.58 4.25
N GLY A 160 -5.85 -0.79 4.35
CA GLY A 160 -5.33 0.03 3.26
C GLY A 160 -6.22 1.25 2.96
N GLY A 161 -5.93 1.89 1.84
CA GLY A 161 -6.66 3.07 1.36
C GLY A 161 -7.58 2.75 0.18
N LEU A 162 -8.20 3.79 -0.38
CA LEU A 162 -9.21 3.71 -1.46
C LEU A 162 -8.65 3.40 -2.86
N SER A 163 -7.36 3.08 -2.97
CA SER A 163 -6.76 2.73 -4.26
C SER A 163 -7.25 1.37 -4.75
N ILE A 164 -7.57 1.29 -6.05
CA ILE A 164 -8.00 0.09 -6.76
C ILE A 164 -9.26 -0.56 -6.14
N PRO A 165 -10.43 0.07 -6.23
CA PRO A 165 -11.68 -0.47 -5.68
C PRO A 165 -12.04 -1.88 -6.18
N LYS A 166 -11.62 -2.22 -7.40
CA LYS A 166 -11.88 -3.54 -8.03
C LYS A 166 -11.31 -4.74 -7.28
N ILE A 167 -10.32 -4.51 -6.40
CA ILE A 167 -9.71 -5.56 -5.58
C ILE A 167 -10.13 -5.47 -4.09
N GLY A 168 -11.27 -4.83 -3.81
CA GLY A 168 -11.87 -4.80 -2.48
C GLY A 168 -11.46 -3.63 -1.59
N ALA A 169 -10.86 -2.55 -2.15
CA ALA A 169 -10.58 -1.35 -1.35
C ALA A 169 -11.88 -0.68 -0.90
N THR A 170 -11.98 -0.40 0.40
CA THR A 170 -13.14 0.27 1.02
C THR A 170 -12.70 1.41 1.92
N ASP A 171 -13.65 2.24 2.33
CA ASP A 171 -13.44 3.32 3.31
C ASP A 171 -13.53 2.85 4.78
N PHE A 172 -13.59 1.54 5.02
CA PHE A 172 -13.81 0.98 6.36
C PHE A 172 -12.85 1.57 7.41
N GLY A 173 -11.56 1.63 7.14
CA GLY A 173 -10.57 2.17 8.06
C GLY A 173 -10.81 3.66 8.38
N TYR A 174 -11.24 4.45 7.40
CA TYR A 174 -11.59 5.86 7.61
C TYR A 174 -12.84 6.02 8.46
N ARG A 175 -13.86 5.19 8.24
CA ARG A 175 -15.09 5.21 9.06
C ARG A 175 -14.80 4.86 10.51
N VAL A 176 -14.01 3.82 10.74
CA VAL A 176 -13.57 3.43 12.10
C VAL A 176 -12.76 4.56 12.75
N ALA A 177 -11.77 5.13 12.06
CA ALA A 177 -10.99 6.23 12.60
C ALA A 177 -11.87 7.44 12.99
N LYS A 178 -12.84 7.81 12.14
CA LYS A 178 -13.81 8.88 12.43
C LYS A 178 -14.69 8.52 13.62
N GLN A 179 -15.17 7.28 13.73
CA GLN A 179 -15.97 6.77 14.85
C GLN A 179 -15.25 6.95 16.19
N PHE A 180 -13.93 6.74 16.21
CA PHE A 180 -13.10 6.90 17.40
C PHE A 180 -12.55 8.33 17.58
N GLY A 181 -13.11 9.32 16.88
CA GLY A 181 -12.81 10.75 17.07
C GLY A 181 -11.51 11.23 16.40
N HIS A 182 -10.89 10.42 15.55
CA HIS A 182 -9.72 10.86 14.80
C HIS A 182 -10.09 11.83 13.68
N ARG A 183 -9.30 12.90 13.55
CA ARG A 183 -9.40 13.81 12.41
C ARG A 183 -8.86 13.12 11.16
N LEU A 184 -9.69 13.02 10.13
CA LEU A 184 -9.26 12.58 8.83
C LEU A 184 -8.72 13.75 8.01
N ILE A 185 -7.52 13.59 7.49
CA ILE A 185 -6.98 14.49 6.46
C ILE A 185 -7.55 14.03 5.11
N GLU A 186 -7.98 15.00 4.31
CA GLU A 186 -8.50 14.73 2.97
C GLU A 186 -7.53 13.88 2.17
N THR A 187 -8.02 12.76 1.64
CA THR A 187 -7.24 11.88 0.78
C THR A 187 -7.33 12.34 -0.66
N ARG A 188 -6.22 12.27 -1.37
CA ARG A 188 -6.12 12.65 -2.80
C ARG A 188 -5.50 11.53 -3.60
N PRO A 189 -5.90 11.35 -4.87
CA PRO A 189 -5.20 10.47 -5.78
C PRO A 189 -3.72 10.87 -5.89
N ALA A 190 -2.84 9.88 -5.80
CA ALA A 190 -1.41 10.03 -5.99
C ALA A 190 -0.87 8.81 -6.73
N LEU A 191 0.22 8.95 -7.46
CA LEU A 191 0.78 7.92 -8.32
C LEU A 191 -0.25 7.41 -9.35
N VAL A 192 -0.95 8.36 -9.98
CA VAL A 192 -2.01 8.08 -10.95
C VAL A 192 -1.63 8.62 -12.35
N PRO A 193 -2.09 7.95 -13.43
CA PRO A 193 -1.94 8.49 -14.77
C PRO A 193 -2.78 9.76 -14.96
N LEU A 194 -2.36 10.61 -15.89
CA LEU A 194 -3.14 11.77 -16.35
C LEU A 194 -3.97 11.33 -17.55
N THR A 195 -5.28 11.56 -17.50
CA THR A 195 -6.20 11.29 -18.60
C THR A 195 -6.74 12.61 -19.14
N PHE A 196 -7.00 12.62 -20.44
CA PHE A 196 -7.50 13.79 -21.17
C PHE A 196 -8.87 13.49 -21.79
N ASP A 197 -9.56 14.53 -22.19
CA ASP A 197 -10.73 14.40 -23.03
C ASP A 197 -10.37 13.66 -24.33
N ALA A 198 -11.27 12.77 -24.78
CA ALA A 198 -11.00 11.89 -25.93
C ALA A 198 -10.70 12.68 -27.22
N ALA A 199 -11.41 13.80 -27.45
CA ALA A 199 -11.21 14.62 -28.64
C ALA A 199 -9.86 15.35 -28.58
N ALA A 200 -9.50 15.88 -27.41
CA ALA A 200 -8.21 16.55 -27.20
C ALA A 200 -7.03 15.57 -27.30
N TRP A 201 -7.24 14.30 -26.91
CA TRP A 201 -6.17 13.29 -26.95
C TRP A 201 -6.07 12.53 -28.26
N ALA A 202 -7.07 12.58 -29.13
CA ALA A 202 -7.10 11.85 -30.39
C ALA A 202 -5.82 11.98 -31.25
N PRO A 203 -5.18 13.16 -31.40
CA PRO A 203 -3.94 13.31 -32.17
C PRO A 203 -2.76 12.51 -31.61
N PHE A 204 -2.76 12.23 -30.33
CA PHE A 204 -1.66 11.57 -29.61
C PHE A 204 -1.92 10.07 -29.35
N ALA A 205 -3.12 9.58 -29.61
CA ALA A 205 -3.51 8.20 -29.33
C ALA A 205 -2.66 7.17 -30.09
N ALA A 206 -2.18 7.52 -31.29
CA ALA A 206 -1.28 6.68 -32.10
C ALA A 206 0.11 6.48 -31.45
N LEU A 207 0.50 7.34 -30.50
CA LEU A 207 1.77 7.22 -29.76
C LEU A 207 1.67 6.25 -28.59
N ALA A 208 0.54 5.60 -28.36
CA ALA A 208 0.34 4.69 -27.25
C ALA A 208 1.41 3.58 -27.26
N GLY A 209 2.09 3.41 -26.11
CA GLY A 209 3.22 2.49 -25.97
C GLY A 209 4.59 3.14 -26.11
N LEU A 210 4.68 4.36 -26.66
CA LEU A 210 5.93 5.09 -26.72
C LEU A 210 6.34 5.58 -25.33
N SER A 211 7.57 5.28 -24.95
CA SER A 211 8.19 5.77 -23.71
C SER A 211 9.43 6.58 -24.03
N LEU A 212 9.66 7.69 -23.31
CA LEU A 212 10.83 8.54 -23.48
C LEU A 212 11.24 9.18 -22.13
N PRO A 213 12.55 9.38 -21.91
CA PRO A 213 13.04 10.08 -20.73
C PRO A 213 12.69 11.56 -20.79
N VAL A 214 12.13 12.09 -19.69
CA VAL A 214 11.72 13.48 -19.58
C VAL A 214 12.09 14.06 -18.22
N GLY A 215 12.34 15.37 -18.18
CA GLY A 215 12.27 16.16 -16.95
C GLY A 215 10.84 16.66 -16.79
N ILE A 216 10.21 16.37 -15.65
CA ILE A 216 8.84 16.79 -15.35
C ILE A 216 8.81 17.54 -14.02
N HIS A 217 8.12 18.67 -13.99
CA HIS A 217 8.04 19.54 -12.82
C HIS A 217 6.59 19.93 -12.49
N SER A 218 6.23 19.99 -11.21
CA SER A 218 4.97 20.56 -10.72
C SER A 218 5.08 20.95 -9.25
N GLY A 219 4.86 22.20 -8.91
CA GLY A 219 5.04 22.69 -7.55
C GLY A 219 6.46 22.44 -7.04
N ASP A 220 6.58 21.71 -5.92
CA ASP A 220 7.87 21.34 -5.33
C ASP A 220 8.41 19.99 -5.86
N GLY A 221 7.71 19.36 -6.79
CA GLY A 221 8.12 18.10 -7.41
C GLY A 221 8.94 18.32 -8.67
N ASP A 222 10.06 17.60 -8.78
CA ASP A 222 10.93 17.58 -9.96
C ASP A 222 11.46 16.15 -10.14
N PHE A 223 11.20 15.54 -11.31
CA PHE A 223 11.58 14.16 -11.59
C PHE A 223 12.18 14.04 -12.99
N LEU A 224 13.29 13.33 -13.08
CA LEU A 224 13.90 12.89 -14.33
C LEU A 224 13.63 11.39 -14.50
N GLU A 225 12.61 11.04 -15.27
CA GLU A 225 12.07 9.70 -15.40
C GLU A 225 11.43 9.47 -16.76
N ASP A 226 11.04 8.21 -17.04
CA ASP A 226 10.33 7.86 -18.27
C ASP A 226 8.85 8.27 -18.21
N LEU A 227 8.41 8.97 -19.24
CA LEU A 227 7.02 9.24 -19.56
C LEU A 227 6.53 8.19 -20.56
N LEU A 228 5.31 7.68 -20.35
CA LEU A 228 4.65 6.73 -21.23
C LEU A 228 3.39 7.34 -21.85
N PHE A 229 3.30 7.33 -23.17
CA PHE A 229 2.05 7.60 -23.87
C PHE A 229 1.10 6.42 -23.79
N THR A 230 -0.18 6.69 -23.50
CA THR A 230 -1.24 5.69 -23.48
C THR A 230 -2.36 6.09 -24.42
N HIS A 231 -3.28 5.19 -24.70
CA HIS A 231 -4.45 5.48 -25.56
C HIS A 231 -5.41 6.53 -24.94
N ARG A 232 -5.24 6.91 -23.66
CA ARG A 232 -6.12 7.86 -22.96
C ARG A 232 -5.39 9.03 -22.32
N GLY A 233 -4.06 9.10 -22.45
CA GLY A 233 -3.29 10.14 -21.81
C GLY A 233 -1.86 9.71 -21.50
N LEU A 234 -1.31 10.24 -20.44
CA LEU A 234 0.08 10.06 -20.03
C LEU A 234 0.21 9.23 -18.76
N SER A 235 1.21 8.38 -18.72
CA SER A 235 1.57 7.53 -17.60
C SER A 235 3.11 7.39 -17.52
N GLY A 236 3.59 6.32 -16.95
CA GLY A 236 5.01 6.08 -16.72
C GLY A 236 5.51 6.69 -15.41
N PRO A 237 6.72 6.34 -14.96
CA PRO A 237 7.26 6.78 -13.68
C PRO A 237 7.25 8.30 -13.50
N ALA A 238 7.59 9.08 -14.53
CA ALA A 238 7.56 10.54 -14.50
C ALA A 238 6.18 11.09 -14.12
N VAL A 239 5.14 10.63 -14.83
CA VAL A 239 3.77 11.10 -14.63
C VAL A 239 3.21 10.61 -13.30
N LEU A 240 3.44 9.35 -12.95
CA LEU A 240 2.96 8.80 -11.69
C LEU A 240 3.55 9.53 -10.49
N GLN A 241 4.85 9.80 -10.48
CA GLN A 241 5.50 10.51 -9.37
C GLN A 241 5.03 11.97 -9.29
N ILE A 242 5.00 12.70 -10.40
CA ILE A 242 4.61 14.11 -10.40
C ILE A 242 3.13 14.32 -10.04
N SER A 243 2.26 13.34 -10.31
CA SER A 243 0.85 13.40 -9.94
C SER A 243 0.62 13.58 -8.43
N SER A 244 1.58 13.16 -7.60
CA SER A 244 1.54 13.35 -6.15
C SER A 244 1.66 14.80 -5.71
N PHE A 245 2.23 15.67 -6.57
CA PHE A 245 2.39 17.11 -6.34
C PHE A 245 1.30 17.93 -7.02
N TRP A 246 0.40 17.29 -7.75
CA TRP A 246 -0.67 17.99 -8.43
C TRP A 246 -1.68 18.53 -7.41
N LYS A 247 -1.71 19.85 -7.28
CA LYS A 247 -2.79 20.57 -6.62
C LYS A 247 -3.72 21.04 -7.74
N GLN A 248 -5.03 20.85 -7.59
CA GLN A 248 -6.04 21.31 -8.55
C GLN A 248 -5.91 22.82 -8.80
N VAL A 249 -4.98 23.23 -9.64
CA VAL A 249 -4.83 24.58 -10.13
C VAL A 249 -4.76 24.46 -11.65
N LYS A 250 -5.54 25.30 -12.36
CA LYS A 250 -5.57 25.37 -13.82
C LYS A 250 -4.15 25.33 -14.38
N PHE A 251 -3.87 24.36 -15.26
CA PHE A 251 -2.55 24.13 -15.81
C PHE A 251 -1.93 25.35 -16.48
N PRO A 252 -0.60 25.52 -16.38
CA PRO A 252 0.25 25.49 -17.57
C PRO A 252 1.34 24.40 -17.44
N PHE A 253 1.35 23.39 -18.33
CA PHE A 253 2.52 22.58 -18.58
C PHE A 253 3.54 23.41 -19.36
N THR A 254 4.74 23.51 -18.83
CA THR A 254 5.89 23.98 -19.60
C THR A 254 6.81 22.82 -19.90
N TRP A 255 7.01 22.53 -21.19
CA TRP A 255 8.03 21.61 -21.66
C TRP A 255 9.38 22.33 -21.64
N LYS A 256 10.37 21.79 -20.98
CA LYS A 256 11.77 22.21 -21.20
C LYS A 256 12.43 21.09 -21.97
N ASN A 257 12.74 21.34 -23.23
CA ASN A 257 13.70 20.55 -24.00
C ASN A 257 15.08 20.77 -23.42
N LYS A 258 15.81 19.69 -23.14
CA LYS A 258 17.26 19.73 -23.02
C LYS A 258 17.86 19.26 -24.32
#